data_d75bf9da6e626ae035654108cef41382
#
_entry.id   d75bf9da6e626ae035654108cef41382
#
_cell.length_a   1.000
_cell.length_b   1.000
_cell.length_c   1.000
_cell.angle_alpha   90.00
_cell.angle_beta   90.00
_cell.angle_gamma   90.00
#
_symmetry.space_group_name_H-M   'P 1'
#
loop_
_entity.id
_entity.type
_entity.pdbx_description
1 polymer ?
#
loop_
_entity_poly.entity_id
_entity_poly.type
_entity_poly.pdbx_seq_one_letter_code
_entity_poly.pdbx_strand_id
1 'polypeptide(L)' 'MKYSYNKLWKMLIDRHMTKTQMRIEAGISTNILAKMGKDELIAMDSIAKITVAMQCGLDDIVEIEKGGEWYGRKQ' A
#
# COMPACT_ATOMS: atom_id res chain seq x y z
N MET A 1 -8.92 -12.83 -4.85
CA MET A 1 -7.74 -12.22 -4.23
C MET A 1 -7.95 -10.73 -4.09
N LYS A 2 -7.66 -10.20 -2.94
CA LYS A 2 -7.86 -8.79 -2.68
C LYS A 2 -6.57 -8.16 -2.20
N TYR A 3 -6.42 -6.88 -2.48
CA TYR A 3 -5.28 -6.14 -1.99
C TYR A 3 -5.74 -5.21 -0.87
N SER A 4 -4.88 -4.95 0.08
CA SER A 4 -5.22 -4.08 1.19
C SER A 4 -4.03 -3.22 1.56
N TYR A 5 -4.27 -1.96 1.85
CA TYR A 5 -3.22 -1.03 2.26
C TYR A 5 -3.42 -0.61 3.72
N ASN A 6 -4.17 -1.40 4.47
CA ASN A 6 -4.48 -1.06 5.86
C ASN A 6 -3.25 -0.88 6.73
N LYS A 7 -2.23 -1.68 6.52
CA LYS A 7 -1.01 -1.54 7.30
C LYS A 7 -0.36 -0.19 7.07
N LEU A 8 -0.38 0.27 5.82
CA LEU A 8 0.17 1.57 5.48
C LEU A 8 -0.65 2.68 6.14
N TRP A 9 -1.98 2.57 6.10
CA TRP A 9 -2.84 3.58 6.69
C TRP A 9 -2.61 3.67 8.20
N LYS A 10 -2.44 2.54 8.86
CA LYS A 10 -2.15 2.50 10.29
C LYS A 10 -0.80 3.14 10.60
N MET A 11 0.18 2.89 9.75
CA MET A 11 1.50 3.47 9.91
C MET A 11 1.44 5.00 9.81
N LEU A 12 0.64 5.52 8.88
CA LEU A 12 0.47 6.96 8.75
C LEU A 12 -0.15 7.56 10.01
N ILE A 13 -1.15 6.88 10.56
CA ILE A 13 -1.79 7.34 11.79
C ILE A 13 -0.77 7.37 12.92
N ASP A 14 0.02 6.32 13.05
CA ASP A 14 1.03 6.24 14.10
C ASP A 14 2.09 7.32 13.97
N ARG A 15 2.35 7.77 12.76
CA ARG A 15 3.35 8.81 12.51
C ARG A 15 2.73 10.20 12.42
N HIS A 16 1.44 10.32 12.68
CA HIS A 16 0.71 11.59 12.61
C HIS A 16 0.86 12.22 11.22
N MET A 17 0.73 11.38 10.18
CA MET A 17 0.94 11.81 8.83
C MET A 17 -0.33 11.62 8.03
N THR A 18 -0.68 12.56 7.17
CA THR A 18 -1.86 12.41 6.33
C THR A 18 -1.50 11.66 5.05
N LYS A 19 -2.52 11.12 4.38
CA LYS A 19 -2.31 10.45 3.10
C LYS A 19 -1.75 11.42 2.07
N THR A 20 -2.17 12.68 2.11
CA THR A 20 -1.66 13.70 1.19
C THR A 20 -0.17 13.96 1.44
N GLN A 21 0.24 14.00 2.69
CA GLN A 21 1.65 14.18 3.02
C GLN A 21 2.48 13.02 2.50
N MET A 22 1.99 11.80 2.70
CA MET A 22 2.67 10.59 2.22
C MET A 22 2.79 10.64 0.70
N ARG A 23 1.71 11.03 0.01
CA ARG A 23 1.70 11.12 -1.44
C ARG A 23 2.78 12.08 -1.95
N ILE A 24 2.86 13.23 -1.31
CA ILE A 24 3.83 14.25 -1.70
C ILE A 24 5.25 13.75 -1.45
N GLU A 25 5.50 13.17 -0.31
CA GLU A 25 6.83 12.66 0.01
C GLU A 25 7.26 11.52 -0.90
N ALA A 26 6.34 10.65 -1.25
CA ALA A 26 6.64 9.54 -2.14
C ALA A 26 6.72 9.97 -3.60
N GLY A 27 6.14 11.11 -3.94
CA GLY A 27 6.13 11.58 -5.31
C GLY A 27 5.17 10.82 -6.20
N ILE A 28 4.07 10.32 -5.65
CA ILE A 28 3.07 9.61 -6.43
C ILE A 28 1.91 10.54 -6.75
N SER A 29 1.13 10.21 -7.77
CA SER A 29 0.04 11.06 -8.21
C SER A 29 -1.21 10.87 -7.36
N THR A 30 -2.14 11.81 -7.47
CA THR A 30 -3.42 11.70 -6.78
C THR A 30 -4.22 10.51 -7.30
N ASN A 31 -4.06 10.16 -8.59
CA ASN A 31 -4.74 9.00 -9.15
C ASN A 31 -4.28 7.71 -8.50
N ILE A 32 -2.99 7.62 -8.23
CA ILE A 32 -2.43 6.45 -7.56
C ILE A 32 -2.98 6.37 -6.14
N LEU A 33 -3.02 7.49 -5.44
CA LEU A 33 -3.55 7.50 -4.08
C LEU A 33 -5.03 7.10 -4.08
N ALA A 34 -5.80 7.55 -5.07
CA ALA A 34 -7.20 7.20 -5.18
C ALA A 34 -7.39 5.69 -5.40
N LYS A 35 -6.53 5.07 -6.20
CA LYS A 35 -6.58 3.64 -6.40
C LYS A 35 -6.28 2.89 -5.12
N MET A 36 -5.32 3.37 -4.35
CA MET A 36 -5.00 2.76 -3.06
C MET A 36 -6.18 2.86 -2.10
N GLY A 37 -6.92 3.95 -2.16
CA GLY A 37 -8.11 4.11 -1.34
C GLY A 37 -9.21 3.11 -1.69
N LYS A 38 -9.15 2.54 -2.91
CA LYS A 38 -10.13 1.57 -3.35
C LYS A 38 -9.57 0.15 -3.27
N ASP A 39 -8.41 -0.01 -2.65
CA ASP A 39 -7.72 -1.29 -2.53
C ASP A 39 -7.39 -1.91 -3.89
N GLU A 40 -7.06 -1.05 -4.86
CA GLU A 40 -6.66 -1.52 -6.18
C GLU A 40 -5.14 -1.63 -6.25
N LEU A 41 -4.66 -2.52 -7.08
CA LEU A 41 -3.23 -2.69 -7.26
C LEU A 41 -2.65 -1.51 -8.00
N ILE A 42 -1.51 -1.01 -7.55
CA ILE A 42 -0.80 0.08 -8.22
C ILE A 42 0.52 -0.48 -8.75
N ALA A 43 1.18 0.28 -9.59
CA ALA A 43 2.43 -0.15 -10.19
C ALA A 43 3.50 -0.35 -9.13
N MET A 44 4.34 -1.35 -9.33
CA MET A 44 5.42 -1.63 -8.38
C MET A 44 6.36 -0.44 -8.23
N ASP A 45 6.54 0.34 -9.28
CA ASP A 45 7.35 1.53 -9.25
C ASP A 45 6.80 2.52 -8.20
N SER A 46 5.49 2.68 -8.14
CA SER A 46 4.87 3.55 -7.15
C SER A 46 5.04 2.99 -5.75
N ILE A 47 4.90 1.68 -5.60
CA ILE A 47 5.10 1.03 -4.31
C ILE A 47 6.53 1.24 -3.84
N ALA A 48 7.50 1.13 -4.75
CA ALA A 48 8.90 1.34 -4.40
C ALA A 48 9.13 2.77 -3.91
N LYS A 49 8.48 3.75 -4.52
CA LYS A 49 8.61 5.13 -4.09
C LYS A 49 8.07 5.31 -2.67
N ILE A 50 6.97 4.64 -2.36
CA ILE A 50 6.38 4.71 -1.03
C ILE A 50 7.30 4.05 0.00
N THR A 51 7.88 2.90 -0.32
CA THR A 51 8.78 2.22 0.62
C THR A 51 9.99 3.09 0.95
N VAL A 52 10.53 3.77 -0.04
CA VAL A 52 11.66 4.65 0.19
C VAL A 52 11.24 5.84 1.05
N ALA A 53 10.12 6.45 0.73
CA ALA A 53 9.64 7.63 1.47
C ALA A 53 9.32 7.29 2.92
N MET A 54 8.74 6.11 3.14
CA MET A 54 8.31 5.71 4.48
C MET A 54 9.37 4.89 5.22
N GLN A 55 10.45 4.55 4.55
CA GLN A 55 11.53 3.74 5.12
C GLN A 55 10.99 2.44 5.73
N CYS A 56 10.26 1.70 4.92
CA CYS A 56 9.65 0.44 5.37
C CYS A 56 9.75 -0.61 4.27
N GLY A 57 9.28 -1.80 4.55
CA GLY A 57 9.30 -2.89 3.58
C GLY A 57 8.04 -2.93 2.73
N LEU A 58 8.06 -3.72 1.69
CA LEU A 58 6.92 -3.90 0.81
C LEU A 58 5.71 -4.45 1.56
N ASP A 59 5.93 -5.38 2.46
CA ASP A 59 4.86 -5.99 3.22
C ASP A 59 4.23 -5.05 4.23
N ASP A 60 4.86 -3.90 4.50
CA ASP A 60 4.27 -2.89 5.34
C ASP A 60 3.35 -1.98 4.53
N ILE A 61 3.43 -2.04 3.21
CA ILE A 61 2.65 -1.19 2.32
C ILE A 61 1.39 -1.90 1.86
N VAL A 62 1.52 -3.11 1.35
CA VAL A 62 0.39 -3.82 0.75
C VAL A 62 0.29 -5.23 1.29
N GLU A 63 -0.94 -5.68 1.51
CA GLU A 63 -1.22 -7.03 1.91
C GLU A 63 -2.09 -7.66 0.86
N ILE A 64 -1.90 -8.93 0.59
CA ILE A 64 -2.75 -9.65 -0.34
C ILE A 64 -3.59 -10.60 0.49
N GLU A 65 -4.91 -10.40 0.44
CA GLU A 65 -5.83 -11.24 1.17
C GLU A 65 -6.30 -12.36 0.27
N LYS A 66 -6.15 -13.58 0.70
CA LYS A 66 -6.46 -14.71 -0.12
C LYS A 66 -7.90 -15.14 -0.09
N GLY A 67 -8.68 -14.50 0.71
CA GLY A 67 -10.08 -14.77 0.73
C GLY A 67 -10.50 -16.14 1.19
N GLY A 68 -9.67 -16.82 1.81
CA GLY A 68 -10.02 -18.11 2.31
C GLY A 68 -9.92 -19.24 1.35
N GLU A 69 -9.68 -19.02 0.08
CA GLU A 69 -9.59 -20.00 -0.84
C GLU A 69 -8.31 -20.03 -1.44
N TRP A 70 -7.32 -20.13 -0.72
CA TRP A 70 -6.03 -20.12 -1.22
C TRP A 70 -5.62 -21.50 -1.45
N TYR A 71 -5.45 -21.92 -2.53
CA TYR A 71 -5.05 -23.19 -2.76
C TYR A 71 -4.07 -23.16 -3.75
N GLY A 72 -3.87 -22.30 -4.24
CA GLY A 72 -2.88 -22.37 -5.12
C GLY A 72 -1.75 -23.08 -4.58
N ARG A 73 -1.65 -23.35 -3.97
CA ARG A 73 -0.84 -23.93 -3.83
C ARG A 73 -0.69 -24.76 -3.09
N LYS A 74 -1.00 -25.13 -2.65
CA LYS A 74 -0.91 -25.94 -2.00
C LYS A 74 -0.11 -26.59 -2.18
N GLN A 75 0.32 -26.32 -2.27
CA GLN A 75 0.92 -26.81 -2.54
C GLN A 75 1.54 -26.66 -2.35
#